data_3c7ebf96c1a6b8711306e858ccaf50ef
#
_entry.id   3c7ebf96c1a6b8711306e858ccaf50ef
#
_cell.length_a   1.000
_cell.length_b   1.000
_cell.length_c   1.000
_cell.angle_alpha   90.00
_cell.angle_beta   90.00
_cell.angle_gamma   90.00
#
_symmetry.space_group_name_H-M   'P 1'
#
loop_
_entity.id
_entity.type
_entity.pdbx_description
1 polymer ?
#
loop_
_entity_poly.entity_id
_entity_poly.type
_entity_poly.pdbx_seq_one_letter_code
_entity_poly.pdbx_strand_id
1 'polypeptide(L)'
;MTEDFSLQELSRLRADFPILGRVGRGGKPIAYLDFSATSQKPVQVIDAISNFYRTSNGAVHRGTHLLGDESTAAFEEGRSILADFIGGRANEIVWTKNATEAINLVALAMRNASLDSAAKPSPVKLAAGDNIVITRAEHHANLVPWQQLCAATGTELRWLDLHEDGRIDCETLGVIDDHTRLVAFTHVSNVTGAVSPVESIVSRARECGALVLLDTCQSSAHMPVDVRELGVDFAVFSSHKMLGPTGIGALWGRGELLSQMPPVLTGGSMIEDVTMESSTFMPAPERFEAGSQPIAQIVGWSAALQYLSGIGMARIAEHERILTSYMLEGISGIDGVRVLGPGADKERIGVVAFAVEGVHPHDVGQVLDSQDIAVRVGHHCAIPLHHFFGVRSSTRASVGPTTTREEIDRFIDALGQVRSYFGGK
;
A
#
# COMPACT_ATOMS: atom_id res chain seq x y z
N MET A 1 0.78 -27.18 1.94
CA MET A 1 1.72 -26.29 2.65
C MET A 1 2.70 -25.78 1.60
N THR A 2 2.77 -24.47 1.40
CA THR A 2 3.78 -23.83 0.56
C THR A 2 5.14 -23.99 1.24
N GLU A 3 6.17 -24.40 0.49
CA GLU A 3 7.52 -24.58 1.04
C GLU A 3 8.25 -23.23 1.06
N ASP A 4 9.06 -23.01 2.11
CA ASP A 4 9.98 -21.87 2.22
C ASP A 4 11.04 -21.92 1.10
N PHE A 5 11.69 -20.80 0.83
CA PHE A 5 12.79 -20.76 -0.13
C PHE A 5 13.99 -21.55 0.41
N SER A 6 14.55 -22.41 -0.45
CA SER A 6 15.86 -22.97 -0.18
C SER A 6 16.94 -21.88 -0.20
N LEU A 7 18.06 -22.11 0.49
CA LEU A 7 19.19 -21.17 0.48
C LEU A 7 19.70 -20.85 -0.94
N GLN A 8 19.63 -21.83 -1.86
CA GLN A 8 20.04 -21.64 -3.23
C GLN A 8 19.06 -20.73 -4.00
N GLU A 9 17.75 -20.91 -3.81
CA GLU A 9 16.72 -20.04 -4.42
C GLU A 9 16.83 -18.62 -3.88
N LEU A 10 16.95 -18.45 -2.56
CA LEU A 10 17.09 -17.14 -1.95
C LEU A 10 18.35 -16.41 -2.44
N SER A 11 19.47 -17.14 -2.59
CA SER A 11 20.70 -16.58 -3.16
C SER A 11 20.51 -16.11 -4.61
N ARG A 12 19.75 -16.84 -5.43
CA ARG A 12 19.41 -16.44 -6.81
C ARG A 12 18.51 -15.21 -6.83
N LEU A 13 17.46 -15.19 -5.99
CA LEU A 13 16.59 -14.02 -5.87
C LEU A 13 17.37 -12.78 -5.46
N ARG A 14 18.25 -12.89 -4.47
CA ARG A 14 19.09 -11.75 -4.02
C ARG A 14 20.01 -11.22 -5.09
N ALA A 15 20.54 -12.07 -5.98
CA ALA A 15 21.42 -11.68 -7.08
C ALA A 15 20.71 -10.76 -8.10
N ASP A 16 19.38 -10.83 -8.20
CA ASP A 16 18.59 -9.94 -9.05
C ASP A 16 18.50 -8.51 -8.50
N PHE A 17 18.89 -8.26 -7.25
CA PHE A 17 18.79 -6.96 -6.58
C PHE A 17 20.18 -6.32 -6.40
N PRO A 18 20.68 -5.51 -7.34
CA PRO A 18 22.04 -4.97 -7.30
C PRO A 18 22.36 -4.19 -6.02
N ILE A 19 21.37 -3.52 -5.45
CA ILE A 19 21.50 -2.72 -4.23
C ILE A 19 21.87 -3.56 -3.00
N LEU A 20 21.47 -4.84 -2.94
CA LEU A 20 21.74 -5.71 -1.80
C LEU A 20 23.21 -6.15 -1.72
N GLY A 21 23.97 -5.99 -2.80
CA GLY A 21 25.44 -6.17 -2.82
C GLY A 21 26.20 -4.95 -2.29
N ARG A 22 25.51 -3.84 -1.99
CA ARG A 22 26.16 -2.61 -1.54
C ARG A 22 26.66 -2.74 -0.09
N VAL A 23 27.87 -2.29 0.14
CA VAL A 23 28.46 -2.17 1.50
C VAL A 23 27.95 -0.88 2.15
N GLY A 24 27.53 -0.96 3.41
CA GLY A 24 27.07 0.16 4.19
C GLY A 24 28.19 0.88 4.95
N ARG A 25 27.84 1.71 5.93
CA ARG A 25 28.76 2.57 6.70
C ARG A 25 29.69 1.78 7.62
N GLY A 26 29.18 0.65 8.17
CA GLY A 26 29.93 -0.25 9.05
C GLY A 26 30.84 -1.24 8.30
N GLY A 27 30.86 -1.18 6.97
CA GLY A 27 31.74 -2.02 6.14
C GLY A 27 31.19 -3.42 5.82
N LYS A 28 29.91 -3.71 6.14
CA LYS A 28 29.21 -4.96 5.82
C LYS A 28 28.15 -4.75 4.75
N PRO A 29 27.70 -5.82 4.05
CA PRO A 29 26.49 -5.73 3.21
C PRO A 29 25.30 -5.22 4.02
N ILE A 30 24.49 -4.35 3.40
CA ILE A 30 23.31 -3.76 4.07
C ILE A 30 22.26 -4.84 4.33
N ALA A 31 21.85 -5.01 5.58
CA ALA A 31 20.64 -5.73 5.95
C ALA A 31 19.45 -4.78 5.75
N TYR A 32 18.70 -4.98 4.68
CA TYR A 32 17.59 -4.10 4.33
C TYR A 32 16.28 -4.59 4.98
N LEU A 33 15.92 -3.98 6.10
CA LEU A 33 14.70 -4.28 6.86
C LEU A 33 13.70 -3.10 6.86
N ASP A 34 13.53 -2.45 5.70
CA ASP A 34 12.58 -1.33 5.51
C ASP A 34 11.66 -1.52 4.29
N PHE A 35 11.31 -2.78 3.94
CA PHE A 35 10.45 -3.11 2.79
C PHE A 35 9.07 -2.45 2.87
N SER A 36 8.51 -2.32 4.05
CA SER A 36 7.21 -1.68 4.30
C SER A 36 7.18 -0.18 3.96
N ALA A 37 8.34 0.49 3.89
CA ALA A 37 8.45 1.87 3.43
C ALA A 37 8.56 1.92 1.90
N THR A 38 9.49 1.17 1.33
CA THR A 38 9.67 0.98 -0.11
C THR A 38 10.47 -0.30 -0.34
N SER A 39 10.10 -1.09 -1.34
CA SER A 39 10.89 -2.26 -1.73
C SER A 39 12.11 -1.88 -2.55
N GLN A 40 13.12 -2.74 -2.58
CA GLN A 40 14.22 -2.64 -3.55
C GLN A 40 13.76 -3.16 -4.92
N LYS A 41 14.50 -2.84 -5.99
CA LYS A 41 14.10 -3.13 -7.36
C LYS A 41 15.01 -4.19 -7.97
N PRO A 42 14.45 -5.26 -8.54
CA PRO A 42 15.23 -6.23 -9.29
C PRO A 42 15.70 -5.65 -10.62
N VAL A 43 16.78 -6.18 -11.15
CA VAL A 43 17.40 -5.72 -12.42
C VAL A 43 16.39 -5.75 -13.58
N GLN A 44 15.46 -6.70 -13.60
CA GLN A 44 14.41 -6.81 -14.60
C GLN A 44 13.53 -5.54 -14.67
N VAL A 45 13.23 -4.94 -13.53
CA VAL A 45 12.45 -3.69 -13.44
C VAL A 45 13.29 -2.49 -13.92
N ILE A 46 14.56 -2.43 -13.50
CA ILE A 46 15.49 -1.37 -13.90
C ILE A 46 15.68 -1.38 -15.40
N ASP A 47 15.93 -2.56 -15.96
CA ASP A 47 16.18 -2.74 -17.40
C ASP A 47 14.93 -2.50 -18.23
N ALA A 48 13.74 -2.91 -17.77
CA ALA A 48 12.49 -2.65 -18.48
C ALA A 48 12.26 -1.14 -18.68
N ILE A 49 12.44 -0.33 -17.63
CA ILE A 49 12.32 1.14 -17.71
C ILE A 49 13.38 1.72 -18.66
N SER A 50 14.64 1.29 -18.50
CA SER A 50 15.75 1.78 -19.31
C SER A 50 15.58 1.43 -20.79
N ASN A 51 15.13 0.22 -21.08
CA ASN A 51 14.90 -0.26 -22.45
C ASN A 51 13.74 0.48 -23.11
N PHE A 52 12.64 0.69 -22.38
CA PHE A 52 11.50 1.47 -22.90
C PHE A 52 11.97 2.85 -23.40
N TYR A 53 12.75 3.59 -22.60
CA TYR A 53 13.27 4.90 -23.02
C TYR A 53 14.25 4.83 -24.17
N ARG A 54 15.01 3.74 -24.32
CA ARG A 54 15.98 3.57 -25.41
C ARG A 54 15.34 3.18 -26.75
N THR A 55 14.18 2.50 -26.71
CA THR A 55 13.68 1.80 -27.90
C THR A 55 12.24 2.17 -28.31
N SER A 56 11.34 2.49 -27.36
CA SER A 56 9.90 2.52 -27.65
C SER A 56 9.18 3.76 -27.11
N ASN A 57 9.91 4.78 -26.63
CA ASN A 57 9.29 5.95 -26.02
C ASN A 57 8.52 6.80 -27.03
N GLY A 58 7.19 6.88 -26.87
CA GLY A 58 6.26 7.70 -27.62
C GLY A 58 5.06 8.14 -26.77
N ALA A 59 4.22 9.03 -27.31
CA ALA A 59 2.96 9.39 -26.67
C ALA A 59 1.89 8.34 -26.96
N VAL A 60 1.04 8.05 -25.96
CA VAL A 60 -0.05 7.06 -26.09
C VAL A 60 -1.26 7.62 -26.82
N HIS A 61 -2.06 6.74 -27.46
CA HIS A 61 -3.38 6.93 -28.05
C HIS A 61 -3.47 7.84 -29.28
N ARG A 62 -2.55 8.76 -29.52
CA ARG A 62 -2.65 9.78 -30.59
C ARG A 62 -1.48 9.79 -31.57
N GLY A 63 -0.52 8.88 -31.40
CA GLY A 63 0.59 8.72 -32.36
C GLY A 63 0.16 7.90 -33.56
N THR A 64 0.42 8.38 -34.79
CA THR A 64 0.21 7.61 -36.03
C THR A 64 1.54 7.03 -36.55
N HIS A 65 2.45 6.69 -35.66
CA HIS A 65 3.78 6.17 -35.94
C HIS A 65 4.15 5.04 -34.99
N LEU A 66 5.08 4.19 -35.39
CA LEU A 66 5.48 2.98 -34.69
C LEU A 66 5.69 3.15 -33.17
N LEU A 67 6.40 4.20 -32.74
CA LEU A 67 6.67 4.43 -31.33
C LEU A 67 5.38 4.78 -30.53
N GLY A 68 4.41 5.45 -31.16
CA GLY A 68 3.11 5.74 -30.55
C GLY A 68 2.30 4.45 -30.37
N ASP A 69 2.32 3.55 -31.35
CA ASP A 69 1.64 2.25 -31.29
C ASP A 69 2.28 1.36 -30.22
N GLU A 70 3.60 1.25 -30.19
CA GLU A 70 4.34 0.47 -29.18
C GLU A 70 4.11 1.00 -27.75
N SER A 71 4.13 2.31 -27.55
CA SER A 71 3.85 2.92 -26.26
C SER A 71 2.42 2.69 -25.81
N THR A 72 1.44 2.78 -26.73
CA THR A 72 0.03 2.50 -26.42
C THR A 72 -0.17 1.03 -26.06
N ALA A 73 0.44 0.12 -26.81
CA ALA A 73 0.39 -1.31 -26.49
C ALA A 73 0.96 -1.60 -25.11
N ALA A 74 2.14 -1.07 -24.77
CA ALA A 74 2.78 -1.25 -23.48
C ALA A 74 1.95 -0.66 -22.31
N PHE A 75 1.30 0.47 -22.56
CA PHE A 75 0.41 1.13 -21.57
C PHE A 75 -0.81 0.26 -21.24
N GLU A 76 -1.51 -0.27 -22.26
CA GLU A 76 -2.70 -1.09 -22.06
C GLU A 76 -2.36 -2.52 -21.59
N GLU A 77 -1.25 -3.08 -22.05
CA GLU A 77 -0.73 -4.35 -21.54
C GLU A 77 -0.45 -4.26 -20.04
N GLY A 78 0.19 -3.15 -19.58
CA GLY A 78 0.44 -2.92 -18.16
C GLY A 78 -0.83 -2.88 -17.33
N ARG A 79 -1.91 -2.30 -17.87
CA ARG A 79 -3.23 -2.29 -17.24
C ARG A 79 -3.80 -3.71 -17.10
N SER A 80 -3.65 -4.52 -18.12
CA SER A 80 -4.10 -5.92 -18.12
C SER A 80 -3.29 -6.77 -17.13
N ILE A 81 -1.96 -6.61 -17.08
CA ILE A 81 -1.08 -7.33 -16.15
C ILE A 81 -1.45 -7.01 -14.69
N LEU A 82 -1.71 -5.74 -14.37
CA LEU A 82 -2.14 -5.37 -13.01
C LEU A 82 -3.51 -5.97 -12.70
N ALA A 83 -4.46 -5.88 -13.63
CA ALA A 83 -5.79 -6.43 -13.44
C ALA A 83 -5.75 -7.94 -13.16
N ASP A 84 -4.98 -8.69 -13.94
CA ASP A 84 -4.78 -10.13 -13.74
C ASP A 84 -4.12 -10.45 -12.39
N PHE A 85 -3.13 -9.63 -11.98
CA PHE A 85 -2.44 -9.82 -10.71
C PHE A 85 -3.34 -9.67 -9.48
N ILE A 86 -4.37 -8.81 -9.57
CA ILE A 86 -5.29 -8.51 -8.45
C ILE A 86 -6.68 -9.14 -8.59
N GLY A 87 -6.92 -9.97 -9.61
CA GLY A 87 -8.24 -10.58 -9.89
C GLY A 87 -9.31 -9.60 -10.43
N GLY A 88 -8.88 -8.44 -10.98
CA GLY A 88 -9.77 -7.42 -11.55
C GLY A 88 -9.97 -7.53 -13.06
N ARG A 89 -10.48 -6.45 -13.68
CA ARG A 89 -10.54 -6.25 -15.13
C ARG A 89 -9.77 -4.99 -15.52
N ALA A 90 -9.20 -4.96 -16.73
CA ALA A 90 -8.42 -3.83 -17.21
C ALA A 90 -9.21 -2.51 -17.17
N ASN A 91 -10.48 -2.50 -17.57
CA ASN A 91 -11.34 -1.32 -17.54
C ASN A 91 -11.79 -0.87 -16.14
N GLU A 92 -11.36 -1.55 -15.09
CA GLU A 92 -11.57 -1.21 -13.68
C GLU A 92 -10.32 -0.59 -13.03
N ILE A 93 -9.22 -0.45 -13.79
CA ILE A 93 -7.96 0.13 -13.32
C ILE A 93 -7.84 1.59 -13.77
N VAL A 94 -7.59 2.47 -12.81
CA VAL A 94 -7.25 3.89 -13.05
C VAL A 94 -5.81 4.12 -12.59
N TRP A 95 -4.96 4.61 -13.48
CA TRP A 95 -3.58 4.95 -13.14
C TRP A 95 -3.50 6.22 -12.29
N THR A 96 -2.70 6.18 -11.24
CA THR A 96 -2.43 7.29 -10.32
C THR A 96 -0.94 7.38 -10.02
N LYS A 97 -0.48 8.42 -9.34
CA LYS A 97 0.94 8.51 -8.91
C LYS A 97 1.29 7.56 -7.77
N ASN A 98 0.32 7.20 -6.97
CA ASN A 98 0.43 6.31 -5.79
C ASN A 98 -0.96 6.10 -5.19
N ALA A 99 -1.06 5.24 -4.18
CA ALA A 99 -2.32 5.00 -3.45
C ALA A 99 -2.89 6.25 -2.77
N THR A 100 -2.05 7.20 -2.33
CA THR A 100 -2.54 8.47 -1.76
C THR A 100 -3.37 9.24 -2.78
N GLU A 101 -2.91 9.35 -4.02
CA GLU A 101 -3.70 9.98 -5.10
C GLU A 101 -4.95 9.18 -5.42
N ALA A 102 -4.87 7.84 -5.43
CA ALA A 102 -6.02 6.96 -5.66
C ALA A 102 -7.13 7.17 -4.61
N ILE A 103 -6.79 7.25 -3.33
CA ILE A 103 -7.74 7.55 -2.25
C ILE A 103 -8.31 8.96 -2.41
N ASN A 104 -7.47 9.96 -2.69
CA ASN A 104 -7.92 11.32 -2.94
C ASN A 104 -8.84 11.42 -4.17
N LEU A 105 -8.60 10.61 -5.21
CA LEU A 105 -9.46 10.56 -6.39
C LEU A 105 -10.89 10.15 -5.98
N VAL A 106 -11.05 9.09 -5.19
CA VAL A 106 -12.35 8.65 -4.68
C VAL A 106 -12.98 9.74 -3.80
N ALA A 107 -12.22 10.29 -2.84
CA ALA A 107 -12.71 11.32 -1.93
C ALA A 107 -13.17 12.60 -2.67
N LEU A 108 -12.39 13.07 -3.64
CA LEU A 108 -12.71 14.25 -4.44
C LEU A 108 -13.86 13.99 -5.41
N ALA A 109 -13.97 12.81 -6.00
CA ALA A 109 -15.11 12.45 -6.85
C ALA A 109 -16.41 12.40 -6.03
N MET A 110 -16.38 11.80 -4.82
CA MET A 110 -17.52 11.82 -3.89
C MET A 110 -17.90 13.25 -3.49
N ARG A 111 -16.89 14.10 -3.18
CA ARG A 111 -17.11 15.51 -2.88
C ARG A 111 -17.78 16.24 -4.05
N ASN A 112 -17.24 16.11 -5.26
CA ASN A 112 -17.77 16.77 -6.45
C ASN A 112 -19.21 16.33 -6.73
N ALA A 113 -19.49 15.02 -6.64
CA ALA A 113 -20.83 14.47 -6.78
C ALA A 113 -21.79 15.02 -5.72
N SER A 114 -21.35 15.19 -4.47
CA SER A 114 -22.18 15.64 -3.34
C SER A 114 -22.50 17.14 -3.42
N LEU A 115 -21.57 17.96 -3.89
CA LEU A 115 -21.74 19.41 -4.03
C LEU A 115 -22.49 19.81 -5.30
N ASP A 116 -22.59 18.93 -6.30
CA ASP A 116 -23.38 19.18 -7.50
C ASP A 116 -24.86 18.93 -7.21
N SER A 117 -25.64 20.03 -7.12
CA SER A 117 -27.09 19.96 -6.90
C SER A 117 -27.86 19.35 -8.07
N ALA A 118 -27.30 19.37 -9.28
CA ALA A 118 -27.89 18.79 -10.49
C ALA A 118 -27.52 17.29 -10.66
N ALA A 119 -26.54 16.79 -9.90
CA ALA A 119 -26.13 15.39 -9.98
C ALA A 119 -27.29 14.46 -9.56
N LYS A 120 -27.48 13.41 -10.37
CA LYS A 120 -28.47 12.35 -10.07
C LYS A 120 -28.11 11.63 -8.76
N PRO A 121 -29.08 11.00 -8.10
CA PRO A 121 -28.79 10.10 -6.99
C PRO A 121 -27.79 9.01 -7.42
N SER A 122 -26.75 8.81 -6.62
CA SER A 122 -25.66 7.87 -6.89
C SER A 122 -25.10 7.37 -5.54
N PRO A 123 -24.62 6.13 -5.46
CA PRO A 123 -23.99 5.59 -4.26
C PRO A 123 -22.74 6.38 -3.82
N VAL A 124 -22.10 7.14 -4.73
CA VAL A 124 -20.95 7.97 -4.40
C VAL A 124 -21.33 9.39 -3.93
N LYS A 125 -22.63 9.72 -3.85
CA LYS A 125 -23.12 11.02 -3.39
C LYS A 125 -23.45 10.96 -1.91
N LEU A 126 -22.88 11.88 -1.12
CA LEU A 126 -23.18 12.05 0.30
C LEU A 126 -24.30 13.04 0.54
N ALA A 127 -25.07 12.84 1.59
CA ALA A 127 -26.12 13.73 2.07
C ALA A 127 -25.89 14.11 3.54
N ALA A 128 -26.61 15.14 4.00
CA ALA A 128 -26.57 15.53 5.41
C ALA A 128 -27.04 14.37 6.31
N GLY A 129 -26.28 14.07 7.36
CA GLY A 129 -26.53 12.97 8.28
C GLY A 129 -25.83 11.65 7.88
N ASP A 130 -25.25 11.57 6.70
CA ASP A 130 -24.41 10.43 6.33
C ASP A 130 -23.09 10.45 7.11
N ASN A 131 -22.45 9.28 7.19
CA ASN A 131 -21.14 9.13 7.80
C ASN A 131 -20.18 8.29 6.93
N ILE A 132 -18.88 8.48 7.20
CA ILE A 132 -17.79 7.66 6.68
C ILE A 132 -17.13 6.97 7.86
N VAL A 133 -16.87 5.67 7.75
CA VAL A 133 -16.19 4.89 8.78
C VAL A 133 -14.79 4.51 8.31
N ILE A 134 -13.81 4.73 9.18
CA ILE A 134 -12.41 4.28 8.99
C ILE A 134 -11.99 3.43 10.18
N THR A 135 -10.67 3.15 10.34
CA THR A 135 -10.14 2.54 11.57
C THR A 135 -9.12 3.45 12.26
N ARG A 136 -8.80 3.17 13.52
CA ARG A 136 -7.67 3.85 14.20
C ARG A 136 -6.31 3.42 13.66
N ALA A 137 -6.23 2.36 12.89
CA ALA A 137 -4.98 1.81 12.37
C ALA A 137 -4.55 2.43 11.02
N GLU A 138 -5.29 3.42 10.50
CA GLU A 138 -5.09 3.92 9.16
C GLU A 138 -3.76 4.67 8.97
N HIS A 139 -3.15 4.43 7.82
CA HIS A 139 -2.14 5.35 7.27
C HIS A 139 -2.78 6.72 7.02
N HIS A 140 -2.04 7.82 7.21
CA HIS A 140 -2.58 9.19 7.02
C HIS A 140 -3.23 9.39 5.63
N ALA A 141 -2.78 8.68 4.60
CA ALA A 141 -3.40 8.75 3.28
C ALA A 141 -4.85 8.23 3.25
N ASN A 142 -5.19 7.31 4.16
CA ASN A 142 -6.55 6.76 4.30
C ASN A 142 -7.30 7.33 5.50
N LEU A 143 -6.87 8.46 6.03
CA LEU A 143 -7.54 9.22 7.08
C LEU A 143 -7.82 10.66 6.65
N VAL A 144 -6.78 11.39 6.26
CA VAL A 144 -6.87 12.84 6.02
C VAL A 144 -7.84 13.21 4.88
N PRO A 145 -7.88 12.51 3.73
CA PRO A 145 -8.85 12.81 2.67
C PRO A 145 -10.30 12.69 3.15
N TRP A 146 -10.60 11.72 4.02
CA TRP A 146 -11.95 11.53 4.56
C TRP A 146 -12.32 12.63 5.56
N GLN A 147 -11.37 13.10 6.39
CA GLN A 147 -11.57 14.29 7.24
C GLN A 147 -11.93 15.51 6.39
N GLN A 148 -11.22 15.74 5.28
CA GLN A 148 -11.48 16.86 4.38
C GLN A 148 -12.82 16.70 3.64
N LEU A 149 -13.18 15.49 3.23
CA LEU A 149 -14.47 15.20 2.62
C LEU A 149 -15.62 15.47 3.58
N CYS A 150 -15.56 14.95 4.80
CA CYS A 150 -16.57 15.17 5.83
C CYS A 150 -16.72 16.67 6.16
N ALA A 151 -15.62 17.40 6.32
CA ALA A 151 -15.65 18.84 6.57
C ALA A 151 -16.31 19.62 5.42
N ALA A 152 -16.11 19.21 4.16
CA ALA A 152 -16.66 19.87 2.99
C ALA A 152 -18.15 19.56 2.76
N THR A 153 -18.62 18.40 3.17
CA THR A 153 -20.00 17.91 2.93
C THR A 153 -20.90 17.98 4.15
N GLY A 154 -20.35 18.26 5.34
CA GLY A 154 -21.10 18.26 6.60
C GLY A 154 -21.48 16.85 7.09
N THR A 155 -20.80 15.82 6.59
CA THR A 155 -20.95 14.43 7.03
C THR A 155 -20.06 14.13 8.23
N GLU A 156 -20.29 13.02 8.93
CA GLU A 156 -19.55 12.62 10.12
C GLU A 156 -18.43 11.63 9.76
N LEU A 157 -17.26 11.76 10.40
CA LEU A 157 -16.21 10.74 10.35
C LEU A 157 -16.25 9.91 11.64
N ARG A 158 -16.40 8.60 11.51
CA ARG A 158 -16.40 7.62 12.60
C ARG A 158 -15.26 6.63 12.40
N TRP A 159 -14.97 5.84 13.44
CA TRP A 159 -13.90 4.84 13.34
C TRP A 159 -14.21 3.58 14.16
N LEU A 160 -13.71 2.46 13.66
CA LEU A 160 -13.60 1.20 14.38
C LEU A 160 -12.44 1.28 15.35
N ASP A 161 -12.63 0.74 16.55
CA ASP A 161 -11.62 0.69 17.59
C ASP A 161 -10.71 -0.56 17.44
N LEU A 162 -9.72 -0.67 18.30
CA LEU A 162 -8.70 -1.70 18.23
C LEU A 162 -8.63 -2.47 19.55
N HIS A 163 -8.27 -3.76 19.46
CA HIS A 163 -7.76 -4.51 20.59
C HIS A 163 -6.40 -3.97 21.05
N GLU A 164 -5.98 -4.25 22.27
CA GLU A 164 -4.71 -3.78 22.85
C GLU A 164 -3.48 -4.07 21.98
N ASP A 165 -3.54 -5.13 21.17
CA ASP A 165 -2.48 -5.51 20.24
C ASP A 165 -2.58 -4.81 18.87
N GLY A 166 -3.52 -3.87 18.69
CA GLY A 166 -3.69 -3.08 17.47
C GLY A 166 -4.43 -3.78 16.34
N ARG A 167 -5.01 -4.96 16.55
CA ARG A 167 -5.97 -5.58 15.62
C ARG A 167 -7.31 -4.86 15.72
N ILE A 168 -8.06 -4.78 14.62
CA ILE A 168 -9.39 -4.18 14.59
C ILE A 168 -10.33 -5.01 15.50
N ASP A 169 -11.06 -4.31 16.37
CA ASP A 169 -12.05 -4.91 17.25
C ASP A 169 -13.41 -5.03 16.55
N CYS A 170 -13.78 -6.25 16.19
CA CYS A 170 -15.06 -6.53 15.54
C CYS A 170 -16.28 -6.26 16.44
N GLU A 171 -16.13 -6.12 17.76
CA GLU A 171 -17.24 -5.71 18.63
C GLU A 171 -17.68 -4.27 18.35
N THR A 172 -16.82 -3.47 17.74
CA THR A 172 -17.11 -2.08 17.34
C THR A 172 -17.79 -1.92 15.98
N LEU A 173 -18.06 -3.02 15.24
CA LEU A 173 -18.72 -2.99 13.92
C LEU A 173 -20.09 -2.32 13.92
N GLY A 174 -20.75 -2.19 15.07
CA GLY A 174 -22.00 -1.42 15.23
C GLY A 174 -21.88 0.07 14.91
N VAL A 175 -20.67 0.61 14.80
CA VAL A 175 -20.40 1.98 14.30
C VAL A 175 -20.80 2.15 12.82
N ILE A 176 -20.79 1.06 12.05
CA ILE A 176 -21.27 1.00 10.67
C ILE A 176 -22.79 0.82 10.74
N ASP A 177 -23.56 1.82 10.31
CA ASP A 177 -25.01 1.88 10.37
C ASP A 177 -25.64 2.26 9.01
N ASP A 178 -26.97 2.41 8.96
CA ASP A 178 -27.73 2.72 7.76
C ASP A 178 -27.39 4.12 7.16
N HIS A 179 -26.70 4.96 7.92
CA HIS A 179 -26.20 6.26 7.46
C HIS A 179 -24.76 6.17 6.92
N THR A 180 -24.10 5.04 7.05
CA THR A 180 -22.75 4.86 6.53
C THR A 180 -22.79 4.74 5.02
N ARG A 181 -21.99 5.55 4.33
CA ARG A 181 -21.87 5.53 2.85
C ARG A 181 -20.58 4.91 2.36
N LEU A 182 -19.53 4.99 3.17
CA LEU A 182 -18.23 4.42 2.85
C LEU A 182 -17.60 3.88 4.14
N VAL A 183 -17.02 2.69 4.03
CA VAL A 183 -16.08 2.13 5.00
C VAL A 183 -14.71 2.05 4.31
N ALA A 184 -13.72 2.82 4.79
CA ALA A 184 -12.38 2.85 4.21
C ALA A 184 -11.37 2.35 5.25
N PHE A 185 -10.66 1.25 4.94
CA PHE A 185 -9.73 0.68 5.90
C PHE A 185 -8.52 0.02 5.24
N THR A 186 -7.45 -0.11 6.03
CA THR A 186 -6.23 -0.79 5.59
C THR A 186 -6.42 -2.31 5.62
N HIS A 187 -5.98 -3.01 4.57
CA HIS A 187 -5.96 -4.48 4.58
C HIS A 187 -4.96 -5.01 5.60
N VAL A 188 -3.80 -4.37 5.66
CA VAL A 188 -2.74 -4.72 6.62
C VAL A 188 -2.10 -3.45 7.16
N SER A 189 -1.99 -3.37 8.49
CA SER A 189 -1.37 -2.22 9.14
C SER A 189 0.11 -2.09 8.79
N ASN A 190 0.51 -0.92 8.34
CA ASN A 190 1.90 -0.58 8.04
C ASN A 190 2.78 -0.36 9.29
N VAL A 191 2.20 -0.47 10.47
CA VAL A 191 2.89 -0.35 11.77
C VAL A 191 2.96 -1.70 12.46
N THR A 192 1.81 -2.32 12.70
CA THR A 192 1.70 -3.55 13.49
C THR A 192 1.85 -4.82 12.67
N GLY A 193 1.68 -4.73 11.34
CA GLY A 193 1.61 -5.89 10.46
C GLY A 193 0.29 -6.68 10.58
N ALA A 194 -0.62 -6.30 11.47
CA ALA A 194 -1.91 -6.97 11.68
C ALA A 194 -2.74 -6.98 10.40
N VAL A 195 -3.31 -8.14 10.06
CA VAL A 195 -4.26 -8.30 8.95
C VAL A 195 -5.65 -7.94 9.46
N SER A 196 -6.39 -7.15 8.68
CA SER A 196 -7.74 -6.72 9.00
C SER A 196 -8.76 -7.83 8.74
N PRO A 197 -9.84 -7.92 9.52
CA PRO A 197 -10.92 -8.89 9.34
C PRO A 197 -11.86 -8.46 8.19
N VAL A 198 -11.34 -8.51 6.95
CA VAL A 198 -11.99 -7.94 5.75
C VAL A 198 -13.38 -8.50 5.56
N GLU A 199 -13.57 -9.82 5.66
CA GLU A 199 -14.86 -10.48 5.49
C GLU A 199 -15.93 -9.92 6.44
N SER A 200 -15.60 -9.76 7.71
CA SER A 200 -16.54 -9.24 8.74
C SER A 200 -16.91 -7.78 8.46
N ILE A 201 -15.93 -6.94 8.10
CA ILE A 201 -16.18 -5.52 7.81
C ILE A 201 -16.98 -5.36 6.52
N VAL A 202 -16.63 -6.10 5.46
CA VAL A 202 -17.36 -6.08 4.17
C VAL A 202 -18.80 -6.56 4.36
N SER A 203 -19.01 -7.66 5.12
CA SER A 203 -20.36 -8.17 5.40
C SER A 203 -21.20 -7.10 6.08
N ARG A 204 -20.67 -6.48 7.13
CA ARG A 204 -21.39 -5.41 7.85
C ARG A 204 -21.66 -4.18 6.99
N ALA A 205 -20.70 -3.74 6.19
CA ALA A 205 -20.88 -2.63 5.26
C ALA A 205 -22.01 -2.90 4.25
N ARG A 206 -22.06 -4.12 3.70
CA ARG A 206 -23.11 -4.53 2.76
C ARG A 206 -24.49 -4.57 3.39
N GLU A 207 -24.64 -5.05 4.64
CA GLU A 207 -25.91 -5.01 5.38
C GLU A 207 -26.47 -3.58 5.48
N CYS A 208 -25.58 -2.59 5.59
CA CYS A 208 -25.93 -1.18 5.70
C CYS A 208 -25.96 -0.43 4.35
N GLY A 209 -25.63 -1.12 3.24
CA GLY A 209 -25.57 -0.51 1.91
C GLY A 209 -24.38 0.44 1.71
N ALA A 210 -23.35 0.35 2.55
CA ALA A 210 -22.15 1.15 2.47
C ALA A 210 -21.16 0.59 1.43
N LEU A 211 -20.44 1.49 0.73
CA LEU A 211 -19.30 1.15 -0.13
C LEU A 211 -18.08 0.81 0.72
N VAL A 212 -17.17 0.02 0.16
CA VAL A 212 -15.92 -0.38 0.82
C VAL A 212 -14.71 0.01 -0.02
N LEU A 213 -13.79 0.77 0.58
CA LEU A 213 -12.47 1.06 0.02
C LEU A 213 -11.39 0.38 0.87
N LEU A 214 -10.55 -0.44 0.23
CA LEU A 214 -9.48 -1.17 0.87
C LEU A 214 -8.11 -0.59 0.48
N ASP A 215 -7.32 -0.15 1.46
CA ASP A 215 -5.92 0.18 1.26
C ASP A 215 -5.09 -1.11 1.28
N THR A 216 -4.66 -1.56 0.09
CA THR A 216 -3.89 -2.79 -0.10
C THR A 216 -2.37 -2.56 -0.18
N CYS A 217 -1.89 -1.37 0.13
CA CYS A 217 -0.47 -1.00 -0.06
C CYS A 217 0.52 -1.94 0.63
N GLN A 218 0.14 -2.51 1.77
CA GLN A 218 1.00 -3.49 2.45
C GLN A 218 0.70 -4.91 1.98
N SER A 219 -0.56 -5.30 1.89
CA SER A 219 -0.95 -6.67 1.54
C SER A 219 -0.48 -7.08 0.14
N SER A 220 -0.71 -6.24 -0.88
CA SER A 220 -0.40 -6.56 -2.27
C SER A 220 1.09 -6.77 -2.58
N ALA A 221 1.97 -6.33 -1.67
CA ALA A 221 3.41 -6.52 -1.77
C ALA A 221 3.89 -7.83 -1.09
N HIS A 222 3.07 -8.39 -0.18
CA HIS A 222 3.49 -9.43 0.77
C HIS A 222 2.62 -10.69 0.76
N MET A 223 1.41 -10.62 0.20
CA MET A 223 0.47 -11.75 0.17
C MET A 223 -0.44 -11.69 -1.07
N PRO A 224 -1.10 -12.82 -1.46
CA PRO A 224 -2.09 -12.79 -2.53
C PRO A 224 -3.23 -11.83 -2.21
N VAL A 225 -3.68 -11.07 -3.21
CA VAL A 225 -4.83 -10.17 -3.11
C VAL A 225 -5.71 -10.38 -4.33
N ASP A 226 -6.96 -10.81 -4.12
CA ASP A 226 -8.00 -10.86 -5.13
C ASP A 226 -9.14 -9.92 -4.72
N VAL A 227 -9.28 -8.80 -5.44
CA VAL A 227 -10.25 -7.74 -5.10
C VAL A 227 -11.71 -8.18 -5.21
N ARG A 228 -11.98 -9.23 -6.01
CA ARG A 228 -13.33 -9.78 -6.17
C ARG A 228 -13.68 -10.75 -5.06
N GLU A 229 -12.73 -11.62 -4.69
CA GLU A 229 -12.91 -12.52 -3.55
C GLU A 229 -13.06 -11.74 -2.26
N LEU A 230 -12.30 -10.65 -2.08
CA LEU A 230 -12.43 -9.75 -0.94
C LEU A 230 -13.75 -8.99 -0.91
N GLY A 231 -14.47 -8.91 -2.04
CA GLY A 231 -15.79 -8.33 -2.12
C GLY A 231 -15.84 -6.81 -1.89
N VAL A 232 -14.75 -6.10 -2.07
CA VAL A 232 -14.65 -4.65 -1.91
C VAL A 232 -15.13 -3.89 -3.15
N ASP A 233 -15.34 -2.60 -3.05
CA ASP A 233 -15.82 -1.73 -4.14
C ASP A 233 -14.68 -0.93 -4.76
N PHE A 234 -13.66 -0.59 -3.95
CA PHE A 234 -12.43 0.08 -4.36
C PHE A 234 -11.23 -0.56 -3.66
N ALA A 235 -10.10 -0.61 -4.35
CA ALA A 235 -8.82 -0.99 -3.79
C ALA A 235 -7.70 -0.09 -4.34
N VAL A 236 -6.69 0.22 -3.52
CA VAL A 236 -5.63 1.15 -3.90
C VAL A 236 -4.26 0.52 -3.75
N PHE A 237 -3.36 0.81 -4.69
CA PHE A 237 -2.07 0.17 -4.85
C PHE A 237 -0.96 1.19 -5.05
N SER A 238 0.24 0.88 -4.53
CA SER A 238 1.46 1.65 -4.77
C SER A 238 2.59 0.76 -5.29
N SER A 239 3.00 0.98 -6.50
CA SER A 239 4.03 0.19 -7.20
C SER A 239 5.35 0.07 -6.42
N HIS A 240 5.79 1.16 -5.78
CA HIS A 240 7.10 1.20 -5.12
C HIS A 240 7.26 0.25 -3.94
N LYS A 241 6.17 -0.31 -3.42
CA LYS A 241 6.18 -1.38 -2.41
C LYS A 241 6.18 -2.78 -3.04
N MET A 242 5.66 -2.90 -4.26
CA MET A 242 5.52 -4.12 -5.04
C MET A 242 6.71 -4.34 -6.00
N LEU A 243 7.94 -4.11 -5.56
CA LEU A 243 9.19 -4.16 -6.33
C LEU A 243 9.25 -3.21 -7.54
N GLY A 244 8.20 -2.46 -7.83
CA GLY A 244 8.07 -1.56 -8.97
C GLY A 244 8.62 -0.14 -8.70
N PRO A 245 8.62 0.75 -9.70
CA PRO A 245 9.14 2.11 -9.58
C PRO A 245 8.28 3.01 -8.69
N THR A 246 8.84 4.14 -8.27
CA THR A 246 8.11 5.25 -7.67
C THR A 246 7.34 6.03 -8.73
N GLY A 247 6.35 6.83 -8.31
CA GLY A 247 5.62 7.73 -9.20
C GLY A 247 4.48 7.08 -9.99
N ILE A 248 4.16 5.83 -9.68
CA ILE A 248 3.00 5.11 -10.24
C ILE A 248 2.29 4.32 -9.13
N GLY A 249 0.98 4.30 -9.19
CA GLY A 249 0.04 3.53 -8.39
C GLY A 249 -1.24 3.32 -9.18
N ALA A 250 -2.23 2.71 -8.56
CA ALA A 250 -3.52 2.48 -9.18
C ALA A 250 -4.67 2.55 -8.17
N LEU A 251 -5.82 2.97 -8.68
CA LEU A 251 -7.14 2.67 -8.13
C LEU A 251 -7.74 1.54 -8.94
N TRP A 252 -8.12 0.46 -8.30
CA TRP A 252 -9.13 -0.45 -8.82
C TRP A 252 -10.49 -0.04 -8.27
N GLY A 253 -11.50 -0.01 -9.11
CA GLY A 253 -12.88 0.25 -8.69
C GLY A 253 -13.86 -0.50 -9.55
N ARG A 254 -14.98 -0.96 -8.98
CA ARG A 254 -16.04 -1.62 -9.74
C ARG A 254 -16.51 -0.72 -10.87
N GLY A 255 -16.58 -1.27 -12.10
CA GLY A 255 -16.84 -0.48 -13.30
C GLY A 255 -18.12 0.35 -13.25
N GLU A 256 -19.18 -0.19 -12.62
CA GLU A 256 -20.44 0.55 -12.41
C GLU A 256 -20.29 1.75 -11.47
N LEU A 257 -19.38 1.70 -10.49
CA LEU A 257 -19.10 2.83 -9.59
C LEU A 257 -18.23 3.87 -10.28
N LEU A 258 -17.14 3.44 -10.94
CA LEU A 258 -16.28 4.34 -11.70
C LEU A 258 -17.09 5.12 -12.77
N SER A 259 -18.08 4.49 -13.40
CA SER A 259 -18.92 5.15 -14.41
C SER A 259 -19.79 6.26 -13.82
N GLN A 260 -20.13 6.21 -12.53
CA GLN A 260 -20.95 7.17 -11.83
C GLN A 260 -20.13 8.29 -11.16
N MET A 261 -18.81 8.11 -11.04
CA MET A 261 -17.93 9.11 -10.46
C MET A 261 -17.64 10.25 -11.46
N PRO A 262 -17.81 11.53 -11.05
CA PRO A 262 -17.40 12.65 -11.88
C PRO A 262 -15.87 12.73 -12.00
N PRO A 263 -15.34 13.40 -13.05
CA PRO A 263 -13.90 13.65 -13.17
C PRO A 263 -13.38 14.49 -12.00
N VAL A 264 -12.09 14.31 -11.68
CA VAL A 264 -11.41 15.00 -10.59
C VAL A 264 -10.33 15.93 -11.12
N LEU A 265 -9.36 15.37 -11.84
CA LEU A 265 -8.37 16.12 -12.59
C LEU A 265 -8.86 16.26 -14.03
N THR A 266 -8.86 17.48 -14.56
CA THR A 266 -9.34 17.75 -15.91
C THR A 266 -8.23 18.32 -16.78
N GLY A 267 -8.29 18.04 -18.09
CA GLY A 267 -7.27 18.50 -19.04
C GLY A 267 -7.29 17.69 -20.33
N GLY A 268 -6.15 17.56 -20.97
CA GLY A 268 -6.00 16.71 -22.16
C GLY A 268 -6.11 15.25 -21.85
N SER A 269 -6.32 14.42 -22.85
CA SER A 269 -6.48 12.96 -22.84
C SER A 269 -7.81 12.43 -22.31
N MET A 270 -8.44 13.06 -21.33
CA MET A 270 -9.63 12.59 -20.63
C MET A 270 -10.95 13.19 -21.14
N ILE A 271 -10.90 14.06 -22.13
CA ILE A 271 -12.06 14.71 -22.75
C ILE A 271 -12.51 13.97 -24.02
N GLU A 272 -13.83 13.91 -24.23
CA GLU A 272 -14.43 13.43 -25.48
C GLU A 272 -14.61 14.61 -26.46
N ASP A 273 -15.22 15.72 -26.00
CA ASP A 273 -15.37 16.96 -26.74
C ASP A 273 -15.21 18.17 -25.82
N VAL A 274 -14.78 19.32 -26.40
CA VAL A 274 -14.61 20.56 -25.68
C VAL A 274 -14.93 21.76 -26.57
N THR A 275 -15.75 22.66 -26.04
CA THR A 275 -16.04 23.98 -26.62
C THR A 275 -15.53 25.08 -25.67
N MET A 276 -15.72 26.35 -26.02
CA MET A 276 -15.36 27.44 -25.11
C MET A 276 -16.28 27.49 -23.87
N GLU A 277 -17.49 26.92 -23.96
CA GLU A 277 -18.52 26.97 -22.92
C GLU A 277 -18.63 25.71 -22.09
N SER A 278 -18.25 24.55 -22.66
CA SER A 278 -18.48 23.25 -22.01
C SER A 278 -17.52 22.17 -22.48
N SER A 279 -17.46 21.06 -21.73
CA SER A 279 -16.72 19.85 -22.12
C SER A 279 -17.49 18.59 -21.77
N THR A 280 -17.30 17.55 -22.56
CA THR A 280 -17.70 16.17 -22.25
C THR A 280 -16.46 15.30 -22.00
N PHE A 281 -16.65 14.21 -21.28
CA PHE A 281 -15.54 13.42 -20.78
C PHE A 281 -15.60 12.00 -21.29
N MET A 282 -14.43 11.41 -21.51
CA MET A 282 -14.30 9.99 -21.84
C MET A 282 -14.97 9.10 -20.77
N PRO A 283 -15.37 7.88 -21.10
CA PRO A 283 -15.78 6.91 -20.07
C PRO A 283 -14.63 6.61 -19.10
N ALA A 284 -14.92 5.94 -17.98
CA ALA A 284 -13.88 5.40 -17.10
C ALA A 284 -13.19 4.19 -17.81
N PRO A 285 -11.89 3.97 -17.60
CA PRO A 285 -11.00 4.66 -16.66
C PRO A 285 -10.39 5.97 -17.19
N GLU A 286 -10.40 6.23 -18.50
CA GLU A 286 -9.71 7.35 -19.17
C GLU A 286 -10.14 8.70 -18.62
N ARG A 287 -11.40 8.83 -18.18
CA ARG A 287 -11.94 10.02 -17.50
C ARG A 287 -11.08 10.54 -16.34
N PHE A 288 -10.35 9.66 -15.69
CA PHE A 288 -9.55 9.97 -14.50
C PHE A 288 -8.06 10.14 -14.80
N GLU A 289 -7.65 9.96 -16.05
CA GLU A 289 -6.25 9.92 -16.48
C GLU A 289 -5.88 11.14 -17.33
N ALA A 290 -5.97 12.33 -16.72
CA ALA A 290 -5.66 13.59 -17.40
C ALA A 290 -4.15 13.78 -17.61
N GLY A 291 -3.76 14.28 -18.77
CA GLY A 291 -2.40 14.66 -19.11
C GLY A 291 -1.56 13.54 -19.72
N SER A 292 -0.25 13.75 -19.83
CA SER A 292 0.68 12.75 -20.36
C SER A 292 0.88 11.62 -19.38
N GLN A 293 0.83 10.38 -19.86
CA GLN A 293 0.85 9.18 -19.05
C GLN A 293 2.26 8.74 -18.64
N PRO A 294 2.47 8.15 -17.45
CA PRO A 294 3.76 7.70 -16.95
C PRO A 294 4.13 6.29 -17.50
N ILE A 295 4.29 6.15 -18.82
CA ILE A 295 4.37 4.85 -19.50
C ILE A 295 5.59 4.04 -19.02
N ALA A 296 6.75 4.68 -18.89
CA ALA A 296 7.97 4.01 -18.42
C ALA A 296 7.80 3.40 -17.02
N GLN A 297 7.05 4.08 -16.13
CA GLN A 297 6.74 3.58 -14.80
C GLN A 297 5.76 2.40 -14.86
N ILE A 298 4.79 2.44 -15.77
CA ILE A 298 3.86 1.32 -15.99
C ILE A 298 4.62 0.11 -16.50
N VAL A 299 5.48 0.26 -17.49
CA VAL A 299 6.37 -0.80 -18.01
C VAL A 299 7.22 -1.41 -16.90
N GLY A 300 7.83 -0.56 -16.06
CA GLY A 300 8.59 -1.01 -14.89
C GLY A 300 7.73 -1.75 -13.87
N TRP A 301 6.50 -1.29 -13.61
CA TRP A 301 5.61 -1.99 -12.69
C TRP A 301 5.12 -3.32 -13.28
N SER A 302 4.82 -3.37 -14.56
CA SER A 302 4.49 -4.62 -15.27
C SER A 302 5.57 -5.69 -15.09
N ALA A 303 6.83 -5.31 -15.28
CA ALA A 303 7.98 -6.20 -15.04
C ALA A 303 8.06 -6.66 -13.57
N ALA A 304 7.74 -5.79 -12.61
CA ALA A 304 7.71 -6.14 -11.19
C ALA A 304 6.58 -7.13 -10.87
N LEU A 305 5.38 -6.93 -11.43
CA LEU A 305 4.24 -7.83 -11.23
C LEU A 305 4.49 -9.21 -11.82
N GLN A 306 5.08 -9.27 -13.01
CA GLN A 306 5.51 -10.54 -13.64
C GLN A 306 6.59 -11.24 -12.80
N TYR A 307 7.54 -10.49 -12.25
CA TYR A 307 8.59 -11.00 -11.37
C TYR A 307 7.98 -11.60 -10.09
N LEU A 308 7.08 -10.87 -9.41
CA LEU A 308 6.35 -11.34 -8.22
C LEU A 308 5.52 -12.60 -8.52
N SER A 309 4.80 -12.60 -9.65
CA SER A 309 4.03 -13.78 -10.10
C SER A 309 4.92 -14.98 -10.36
N GLY A 310 6.12 -14.76 -10.92
CA GLY A 310 7.11 -15.81 -11.17
C GLY A 310 7.68 -16.44 -9.88
N ILE A 311 7.81 -15.68 -8.82
CA ILE A 311 8.18 -16.18 -7.49
C ILE A 311 6.98 -16.89 -6.86
N GLY A 312 5.80 -16.32 -6.98
CA GLY A 312 4.54 -16.76 -6.37
C GLY A 312 4.25 -16.08 -5.04
N MET A 313 3.17 -15.29 -4.98
CA MET A 313 2.80 -14.49 -3.80
C MET A 313 2.57 -15.34 -2.55
N ALA A 314 2.02 -16.55 -2.69
CA ALA A 314 1.84 -17.46 -1.56
C ALA A 314 3.17 -17.95 -0.96
N ARG A 315 4.20 -18.14 -1.80
CA ARG A 315 5.55 -18.50 -1.33
C ARG A 315 6.23 -17.32 -0.63
N ILE A 316 6.06 -16.11 -1.14
CA ILE A 316 6.55 -14.89 -0.49
C ILE A 316 5.90 -14.76 0.89
N ALA A 317 4.58 -14.89 0.98
CA ALA A 317 3.86 -14.80 2.24
C ALA A 317 4.37 -15.82 3.28
N GLU A 318 4.61 -17.07 2.87
CA GLU A 318 5.10 -18.12 3.77
C GLU A 318 6.54 -17.86 4.23
N HIS A 319 7.43 -17.46 3.32
CA HIS A 319 8.79 -17.05 3.63
C HIS A 319 8.82 -15.92 4.68
N GLU A 320 8.06 -14.87 4.42
CA GLU A 320 7.98 -13.71 5.31
C GLU A 320 7.33 -14.07 6.66
N ARG A 321 6.34 -14.96 6.69
CA ARG A 321 5.72 -15.46 7.93
C ARG A 321 6.74 -16.18 8.82
N ILE A 322 7.57 -17.06 8.23
CA ILE A 322 8.63 -17.77 8.93
C ILE A 322 9.65 -16.78 9.50
N LEU A 323 10.12 -15.84 8.69
CA LEU A 323 11.08 -14.82 9.12
C LEU A 323 10.51 -13.89 10.19
N THR A 324 9.22 -13.55 10.10
CA THR A 324 8.54 -12.70 11.07
C THR A 324 8.42 -13.39 12.42
N SER A 325 8.03 -14.67 12.44
CA SER A 325 7.98 -15.46 13.68
C SER A 325 9.35 -15.55 14.34
N TYR A 326 10.39 -15.81 13.54
CA TYR A 326 11.77 -15.83 14.00
C TYR A 326 12.25 -14.50 14.58
N MET A 327 11.93 -13.39 13.91
CA MET A 327 12.26 -12.03 14.37
C MET A 327 11.55 -11.71 15.68
N LEU A 328 10.26 -12.02 15.80
CA LEU A 328 9.47 -11.78 17.02
C LEU A 328 9.98 -12.58 18.20
N GLU A 329 10.34 -13.85 18.00
CA GLU A 329 10.96 -14.70 19.03
C GLU A 329 12.27 -14.08 19.52
N GLY A 330 13.14 -13.65 18.61
CA GLY A 330 14.40 -13.00 18.97
C GLY A 330 14.21 -11.69 19.71
N ILE A 331 13.29 -10.84 19.29
CA ILE A 331 12.98 -9.57 19.96
C ILE A 331 12.39 -9.81 21.36
N SER A 332 11.56 -10.83 21.55
CA SER A 332 10.92 -11.14 22.84
C SER A 332 11.90 -11.47 23.96
N GLY A 333 13.11 -11.91 23.62
CA GLY A 333 14.19 -12.17 24.55
C GLY A 333 15.02 -10.94 24.96
N ILE A 334 14.73 -9.75 24.41
CA ILE A 334 15.50 -8.53 24.67
C ILE A 334 14.78 -7.65 25.71
N ASP A 335 15.40 -7.52 26.87
CA ASP A 335 14.86 -6.68 27.95
C ASP A 335 14.63 -5.24 27.54
N GLY A 336 13.47 -4.70 27.90
CA GLY A 336 13.09 -3.30 27.64
C GLY A 336 12.69 -3.04 26.18
N VAL A 337 12.51 -4.07 25.36
CA VAL A 337 11.93 -3.92 24.01
C VAL A 337 10.47 -4.34 24.05
N ARG A 338 9.58 -3.44 23.65
CA ARG A 338 8.13 -3.66 23.54
C ARG A 338 7.72 -3.67 22.08
N VAL A 339 7.21 -4.80 21.58
CA VAL A 339 6.59 -4.89 20.24
C VAL A 339 5.24 -4.18 20.25
N LEU A 340 4.96 -3.40 19.18
CA LEU A 340 3.68 -2.75 18.93
C LEU A 340 2.95 -3.55 17.85
N GLY A 341 2.08 -4.45 18.27
CA GLY A 341 1.34 -5.31 17.35
C GLY A 341 1.09 -6.72 17.89
N PRO A 342 0.36 -7.54 17.14
CA PRO A 342 0.04 -8.90 17.54
C PRO A 342 1.27 -9.82 17.56
N GLY A 343 1.21 -10.88 18.34
CA GLY A 343 2.20 -11.96 18.36
C GLY A 343 2.19 -12.79 17.08
N ALA A 344 3.13 -13.75 17.00
CA ALA A 344 3.25 -14.66 15.87
C ALA A 344 2.09 -15.68 15.75
N ASP A 345 1.29 -15.81 16.82
CA ASP A 345 0.10 -16.66 16.88
C ASP A 345 -1.14 -16.05 16.19
N LYS A 346 -1.05 -14.80 15.75
CA LYS A 346 -2.10 -14.05 15.05
C LYS A 346 -1.72 -13.83 13.60
N GLU A 347 -2.74 -13.59 12.77
CA GLU A 347 -2.55 -13.28 11.36
C GLU A 347 -1.88 -11.93 11.18
N ARG A 348 -0.68 -11.94 10.58
CA ARG A 348 0.15 -10.76 10.35
C ARG A 348 1.15 -10.98 9.23
N ILE A 349 1.64 -9.88 8.67
CA ILE A 349 2.77 -9.88 7.72
C ILE A 349 4.09 -9.45 8.39
N GLY A 350 5.16 -9.46 7.62
CA GLY A 350 6.53 -9.16 8.02
C GLY A 350 6.84 -7.71 8.39
N VAL A 351 5.97 -7.07 9.15
CA VAL A 351 6.10 -5.68 9.63
C VAL A 351 6.09 -5.68 11.15
N VAL A 352 7.19 -5.29 11.78
CA VAL A 352 7.35 -5.30 13.24
C VAL A 352 7.79 -3.91 13.73
N ALA A 353 6.86 -3.15 14.32
CA ALA A 353 7.19 -1.93 15.04
C ALA A 353 7.45 -2.23 16.51
N PHE A 354 8.39 -1.51 17.10
CA PHE A 354 8.77 -1.69 18.51
C PHE A 354 9.27 -0.39 19.12
N ALA A 355 9.22 -0.33 20.45
CA ALA A 355 9.81 0.73 21.27
C ALA A 355 10.87 0.15 22.19
N VAL A 356 11.96 0.86 22.40
CA VAL A 356 13.02 0.52 23.35
C VAL A 356 12.92 1.44 24.54
N GLU A 357 12.81 0.87 25.74
CA GLU A 357 12.65 1.62 26.98
C GLU A 357 13.83 2.58 27.22
N GLY A 358 13.53 3.86 27.47
CA GLY A 358 14.52 4.88 27.74
C GLY A 358 15.33 5.35 26.52
N VAL A 359 15.10 4.80 25.31
CA VAL A 359 15.84 5.16 24.10
C VAL A 359 14.90 5.73 23.05
N HIS A 360 15.25 6.89 22.49
CA HIS A 360 14.46 7.49 21.42
C HIS A 360 14.59 6.65 20.13
N PRO A 361 13.51 6.40 19.35
CA PRO A 361 13.57 5.58 18.13
C PRO A 361 14.62 6.05 17.12
N HIS A 362 14.88 7.34 17.00
CA HIS A 362 15.93 7.87 16.13
C HIS A 362 17.32 7.36 16.54
N ASP A 363 17.60 7.30 17.85
CA ASP A 363 18.88 6.83 18.38
C ASP A 363 19.01 5.31 18.17
N VAL A 364 17.91 4.56 18.33
CA VAL A 364 17.85 3.14 17.95
C VAL A 364 18.22 2.97 16.48
N GLY A 365 17.61 3.76 15.60
CA GLY A 365 17.89 3.72 14.16
C GLY A 365 19.36 4.04 13.83
N GLN A 366 19.97 5.02 14.52
CA GLN A 366 21.39 5.36 14.31
C GLN A 366 22.34 4.24 14.75
N VAL A 367 22.07 3.58 15.86
CA VAL A 367 22.88 2.41 16.30
C VAL A 367 22.78 1.28 15.29
N LEU A 368 21.59 0.98 14.80
CA LEU A 368 21.38 -0.07 13.79
C LEU A 368 22.05 0.30 12.45
N ASP A 369 21.92 1.55 11.97
CA ASP A 369 22.57 2.01 10.74
C ASP A 369 24.11 1.97 10.84
N SER A 370 24.67 2.22 12.03
CA SER A 370 26.13 2.08 12.25
C SER A 370 26.64 0.64 12.10
N GLN A 371 25.74 -0.35 12.16
CA GLN A 371 25.99 -1.77 11.94
C GLN A 371 25.45 -2.29 10.58
N ASP A 372 25.16 -1.36 9.65
CA ASP A 372 24.64 -1.64 8.30
C ASP A 372 23.27 -2.34 8.29
N ILE A 373 22.39 -1.95 9.24
CA ILE A 373 21.03 -2.46 9.35
C ILE A 373 20.06 -1.30 9.09
N ALA A 374 19.34 -1.37 7.98
CA ALA A 374 18.41 -0.35 7.58
C ALA A 374 17.00 -0.65 8.13
N VAL A 375 16.53 0.21 9.04
CA VAL A 375 15.18 0.20 9.62
C VAL A 375 14.54 1.57 9.49
N ARG A 376 13.24 1.66 9.74
CA ARG A 376 12.53 2.94 9.75
C ARG A 376 12.24 3.42 11.15
N VAL A 377 12.26 4.75 11.33
CA VAL A 377 11.94 5.40 12.61
C VAL A 377 10.88 6.47 12.42
N GLY A 378 10.06 6.74 13.45
CA GLY A 378 9.07 7.80 13.45
C GLY A 378 7.63 7.31 13.63
N HIS A 379 6.67 8.06 13.07
CA HIS A 379 5.24 7.77 13.20
C HIS A 379 4.72 6.80 12.13
N HIS A 380 5.52 6.45 11.15
CA HIS A 380 5.17 5.60 9.98
C HIS A 380 3.88 6.07 9.28
N CYS A 381 3.60 7.39 9.30
CA CYS A 381 2.36 8.00 8.81
C CYS A 381 1.07 7.45 9.46
N ALA A 382 1.12 7.08 10.75
CA ALA A 382 0.00 6.54 11.52
C ALA A 382 0.04 7.10 12.97
N ILE A 383 -0.04 8.43 13.12
CA ILE A 383 0.00 9.11 14.41
C ILE A 383 -1.12 8.63 15.37
N PRO A 384 -2.40 8.50 14.94
CA PRO A 384 -3.44 8.01 15.84
C PRO A 384 -3.17 6.64 16.43
N LEU A 385 -2.59 5.72 15.65
CA LEU A 385 -2.20 4.39 16.11
C LEU A 385 -1.05 4.45 17.14
N HIS A 386 -0.08 5.34 16.95
CA HIS A 386 0.98 5.55 17.95
C HIS A 386 0.42 6.11 19.26
N HIS A 387 -0.52 7.05 19.21
CA HIS A 387 -1.23 7.54 20.39
C HIS A 387 -2.00 6.43 21.10
N PHE A 388 -2.65 5.52 20.34
CA PHE A 388 -3.34 4.36 20.90
C PHE A 388 -2.39 3.48 21.71
N PHE A 389 -1.18 3.22 21.22
CA PHE A 389 -0.15 2.47 21.95
C PHE A 389 0.55 3.27 23.06
N GLY A 390 0.20 4.55 23.27
CA GLY A 390 0.81 5.41 24.27
C GLY A 390 2.27 5.79 23.96
N VAL A 391 2.66 5.77 22.69
CA VAL A 391 4.01 6.17 22.24
C VAL A 391 3.92 7.33 21.25
N ARG A 392 4.99 8.14 21.18
CA ARG A 392 5.06 9.22 20.17
C ARG A 392 5.55 8.73 18.82
N SER A 393 6.44 7.75 18.83
CA SER A 393 7.09 7.20 17.64
C SER A 393 7.65 5.82 17.98
N SER A 394 8.02 5.05 16.95
CA SER A 394 8.59 3.72 17.08
C SER A 394 9.72 3.50 16.09
N THR A 395 10.48 2.43 16.29
CA THR A 395 11.35 1.83 15.27
C THR A 395 10.58 0.70 14.61
N ARG A 396 10.75 0.51 13.30
CA ARG A 396 10.05 -0.54 12.55
C ARG A 396 11.04 -1.29 11.67
N ALA A 397 11.13 -2.60 11.87
CA ALA A 397 11.77 -3.53 10.96
C ALA A 397 10.71 -4.18 10.06
N SER A 398 10.99 -4.38 8.80
CA SER A 398 10.10 -5.09 7.89
C SER A 398 10.88 -5.93 6.89
N VAL A 399 10.48 -7.18 6.76
CA VAL A 399 11.07 -8.16 5.86
C VAL A 399 10.44 -8.09 4.47
N GLY A 400 11.07 -8.70 3.51
CA GLY A 400 10.59 -8.87 2.15
C GLY A 400 11.12 -10.15 1.51
N PRO A 401 10.82 -10.41 0.23
CA PRO A 401 11.09 -11.69 -0.42
C PRO A 401 12.57 -12.06 -0.48
N THR A 402 13.46 -11.11 -0.26
CA THR A 402 14.93 -11.31 -0.30
C THR A 402 15.58 -11.29 1.07
N THR A 403 14.83 -11.12 2.14
CA THR A 403 15.37 -11.08 3.51
C THR A 403 15.87 -12.46 3.92
N THR A 404 16.99 -12.50 4.66
CA THR A 404 17.60 -13.76 5.17
C THR A 404 17.53 -13.84 6.68
N ARG A 405 17.63 -15.06 7.22
CA ARG A 405 17.74 -15.25 8.67
C ARG A 405 18.98 -14.57 9.25
N GLU A 406 20.10 -14.62 8.52
CA GLU A 406 21.35 -13.94 8.92
C GLU A 406 21.18 -12.42 9.08
N GLU A 407 20.38 -11.78 8.22
CA GLU A 407 20.07 -10.35 8.36
C GLU A 407 19.23 -10.09 9.63
N ILE A 408 18.34 -11.01 9.99
CA ILE A 408 17.55 -10.94 11.23
C ILE A 408 18.42 -11.20 12.46
N ASP A 409 19.34 -12.18 12.42
CA ASP A 409 20.30 -12.43 13.50
C ASP A 409 21.13 -11.17 13.80
N ARG A 410 21.69 -10.56 12.75
CA ARG A 410 22.42 -9.28 12.88
C ARG A 410 21.57 -8.17 13.49
N PHE A 411 20.30 -8.10 13.12
CA PHE A 411 19.37 -7.12 13.67
C PHE A 411 19.10 -7.39 15.17
N ILE A 412 18.84 -8.63 15.57
CA ILE A 412 18.57 -9.01 16.96
C ILE A 412 19.82 -8.73 17.83
N ASP A 413 21.01 -9.12 17.37
CA ASP A 413 22.27 -8.87 18.06
C ASP A 413 22.54 -7.37 18.27
N ALA A 414 22.32 -6.59 17.21
CA ALA A 414 22.51 -5.14 17.29
C ALA A 414 21.46 -4.46 18.20
N LEU A 415 20.19 -4.90 18.11
CA LEU A 415 19.11 -4.37 18.96
C LEU A 415 19.37 -4.67 20.43
N GLY A 416 19.88 -5.86 20.78
CA GLY A 416 20.26 -6.24 22.13
C GLY A 416 21.33 -5.33 22.76
N GLN A 417 22.14 -4.65 21.95
CA GLN A 417 23.19 -3.74 22.41
C GLN A 417 22.71 -2.29 22.59
N VAL A 418 21.55 -1.92 22.07
CA VAL A 418 21.07 -0.53 22.03
C VAL A 418 20.99 0.08 23.44
N ARG A 419 20.35 -0.60 24.40
CA ARG A 419 20.20 -0.04 25.76
C ARG A 419 21.53 0.18 26.44
N SER A 420 22.45 -0.79 26.33
CA SER A 420 23.79 -0.69 26.94
C SER A 420 24.62 0.46 26.34
N TYR A 421 24.44 0.74 25.05
CA TYR A 421 25.11 1.85 24.37
C TYR A 421 24.74 3.22 24.96
N PHE A 422 23.49 3.38 25.45
CA PHE A 422 23.02 4.62 26.10
C PHE A 422 23.06 4.56 27.64
N GLY A 423 23.79 3.61 28.23
CA GLY A 423 24.02 3.53 29.69
C GLY A 423 22.83 2.94 30.47
N GLY A 424 21.86 2.31 29.80
CA GLY A 424 20.83 1.47 30.41
C GLY A 424 21.45 0.21 31.00
N LYS A 425 21.03 -0.15 32.22
CA LYS A 425 21.39 -1.44 32.86
C LYS A 425 20.42 -2.50 32.42
#